data_ff5c13b1df71633354a68ec9d21f400d
#
_entry.id   ff5c13b1df71633354a68ec9d21f400d
#
_cell.length_a   1.000
_cell.length_b   1.000
_cell.length_c   1.000
_cell.angle_alpha   90.00
_cell.angle_beta   90.00
_cell.angle_gamma   90.00
#
_symmetry.space_group_name_H-M   'P 1'
#
loop_
_entity.id
_entity.type
_entity.pdbx_description
1 polymer ?
#
loop_
_entity_poly.entity_id
_entity_poly.type
_entity_poly.pdbx_seq_one_letter_code
_entity_poly.pdbx_strand_id
1 'polypeptide(L)'
;MTFQDLGVREDLLKAIAELGFEAPMPVQEKVIPVLLNEDHDLVGLAQTGTGKTAAFGLPVIQRVDTEMRRPQALILAPTRELCLQIAGDLADYSKYTPGLRVLPVYGGSSIESQIRSLREGVQIIVATPGRLIDLIDRGVVKLDDVHTVVLDEADEMLNMGFVDSITAILSHVPEQRKMLLFSATMPAEVAKIAKRFMKDPEEIVIGTRNEGATNVRHIYYMVNARDKYLALKRIADNNPNIYAIIFCRTRRDTQEVADKLIQDGYNADALHGDLSQQQRDIVMKKFRDRVITMLVATDVAARGLDVDDLTHVINYGLPDDTAVYTHRSGRTGRAGKTGVSIAIIHSREKGKLREIERIIGKKFERKEVPTPEHIIEKQLYNLADRIERVEVNDNEIDKYLPGVLRKLSWLSTEDLLKRVLSLEFNRLLDYYKDAPKIDFIDEKPQRDKDRKSKDRQPVSDRDKDRRTAERGMARIYVNAGKADGFFAGNLIDLLNHNVDGQRVDVGRIDLLPQYSLFDVKKADAKRVVAGLKGADFFGKRLYSEVADPDKNYAGVSKSEGKSEGKGSKRRAPKFRKH
;
A
#
# COMPACT_ATOMS: atom_id res chain seq x y z
N MET A 1 -22.45 -27.56 9.75
CA MET A 1 -22.70 -26.82 10.99
C MET A 1 -23.49 -25.58 10.64
N THR A 2 -24.55 -25.27 11.37
CA THR A 2 -25.38 -24.06 11.13
C THR A 2 -25.05 -23.01 12.20
N PHE A 3 -25.47 -21.76 12.00
CA PHE A 3 -25.32 -20.71 13.01
C PHE A 3 -26.07 -21.04 14.31
N GLN A 4 -27.17 -21.78 14.21
CA GLN A 4 -27.91 -22.28 15.38
C GLN A 4 -27.09 -23.30 16.18
N ASP A 5 -26.36 -24.21 15.50
CA ASP A 5 -25.47 -25.17 16.15
C ASP A 5 -24.31 -24.47 16.90
N LEU A 6 -23.94 -23.26 16.47
CA LEU A 6 -22.92 -22.43 17.12
C LEU A 6 -23.43 -21.68 18.35
N GLY A 7 -24.74 -21.76 18.67
CA GLY A 7 -25.32 -21.09 19.83
C GLY A 7 -25.79 -19.65 19.57
N VAL A 8 -25.95 -19.24 18.30
CA VAL A 8 -26.45 -17.91 17.95
C VAL A 8 -27.95 -17.83 18.26
N ARG A 9 -28.35 -16.73 18.91
CA ARG A 9 -29.73 -16.48 19.36
C ARG A 9 -30.69 -16.25 18.18
N GLU A 10 -31.97 -16.60 18.35
CA GLU A 10 -32.98 -16.65 17.29
C GLU A 10 -33.23 -15.30 16.59
N ASP A 11 -33.21 -14.19 17.33
CA ASP A 11 -33.35 -12.83 16.77
C ASP A 11 -32.21 -12.48 15.80
N LEU A 12 -30.97 -12.91 16.15
CA LEU A 12 -29.79 -12.72 15.29
C LEU A 12 -29.81 -13.67 14.09
N LEU A 13 -30.25 -14.95 14.30
CA LEU A 13 -30.43 -15.91 13.19
C LEU A 13 -31.36 -15.37 12.13
N LYS A 14 -32.49 -14.77 12.55
CA LYS A 14 -33.42 -14.14 11.63
C LYS A 14 -32.79 -12.99 10.85
N ALA A 15 -32.02 -12.14 11.51
CA ALA A 15 -31.36 -11.01 10.87
C ALA A 15 -30.32 -11.44 9.81
N ILE A 16 -29.43 -12.39 10.16
CA ILE A 16 -28.39 -12.86 9.24
C ILE A 16 -28.97 -13.69 8.07
N ALA A 17 -30.09 -14.40 8.27
CA ALA A 17 -30.77 -15.12 7.19
C ALA A 17 -31.31 -14.14 6.13
N GLU A 18 -31.88 -12.98 6.53
CA GLU A 18 -32.31 -11.94 5.60
C GLU A 18 -31.14 -11.31 4.82
N LEU A 19 -29.93 -11.33 5.40
CA LEU A 19 -28.70 -10.88 4.74
C LEU A 19 -28.08 -11.94 3.81
N GLY A 20 -28.73 -13.12 3.69
CA GLY A 20 -28.28 -14.20 2.82
C GLY A 20 -27.16 -15.08 3.42
N PHE A 21 -27.00 -15.11 4.74
CA PHE A 21 -26.05 -16.02 5.39
C PHE A 21 -26.63 -17.43 5.42
N GLU A 22 -26.16 -18.31 4.56
CA GLU A 22 -26.64 -19.70 4.46
C GLU A 22 -25.89 -20.64 5.43
N ALA A 23 -24.57 -20.49 5.55
CA ALA A 23 -23.74 -21.30 6.40
C ALA A 23 -22.58 -20.48 6.99
N PRO A 24 -22.10 -20.83 8.21
CA PRO A 24 -20.97 -20.14 8.82
C PRO A 24 -19.67 -20.37 8.04
N MET A 25 -18.87 -19.34 7.94
CA MET A 25 -17.50 -19.41 7.39
C MET A 25 -16.54 -20.05 8.41
N PRO A 26 -15.39 -20.61 7.98
CA PRO A 26 -14.45 -21.29 8.89
C PRO A 26 -14.00 -20.49 10.11
N VAL A 27 -13.88 -19.16 10.00
CA VAL A 27 -13.58 -18.29 11.13
C VAL A 27 -14.75 -18.21 12.12
N GLN A 28 -15.97 -18.16 11.60
CA GLN A 28 -17.19 -18.09 12.41
C GLN A 28 -17.43 -19.40 13.16
N GLU A 29 -17.22 -20.55 12.49
CA GLU A 29 -17.34 -21.87 13.11
C GLU A 29 -16.42 -22.07 14.31
N LYS A 30 -15.20 -21.51 14.25
CA LYS A 30 -14.22 -21.63 15.33
C LYS A 30 -14.40 -20.57 16.42
N VAL A 31 -14.66 -19.32 16.04
CA VAL A 31 -14.65 -18.18 16.96
C VAL A 31 -15.96 -18.04 17.74
N ILE A 32 -17.13 -18.20 17.08
CA ILE A 32 -18.43 -17.98 17.74
C ILE A 32 -18.61 -18.86 18.98
N PRO A 33 -18.38 -20.20 18.94
CA PRO A 33 -18.56 -21.05 20.11
C PRO A 33 -17.64 -20.65 21.27
N VAL A 34 -16.37 -20.34 20.98
CA VAL A 34 -15.40 -19.91 22.01
C VAL A 34 -15.86 -18.62 22.68
N LEU A 35 -16.35 -17.65 21.90
CA LEU A 35 -16.81 -16.38 22.44
C LEU A 35 -18.10 -16.49 23.24
N LEU A 36 -18.98 -17.43 22.93
CA LEU A 36 -20.23 -17.63 23.65
C LEU A 36 -20.08 -18.48 24.91
N ASN A 37 -19.25 -19.53 24.88
CA ASN A 37 -19.17 -20.54 25.92
C ASN A 37 -17.99 -20.37 26.87
N GLU A 38 -16.93 -19.69 26.45
CA GLU A 38 -15.69 -19.56 27.20
C GLU A 38 -15.42 -18.11 27.58
N ASP A 39 -14.67 -17.88 28.65
CA ASP A 39 -14.37 -16.55 29.17
C ASP A 39 -12.90 -16.16 28.98
N HIS A 40 -12.29 -16.68 27.90
CA HIS A 40 -10.92 -16.38 27.51
C HIS A 40 -10.80 -15.21 26.56
N ASP A 41 -9.65 -14.56 26.58
CA ASP A 41 -9.24 -13.65 25.55
C ASP A 41 -8.95 -14.43 24.26
N LEU A 42 -9.10 -13.78 23.09
CA LEU A 42 -8.94 -14.46 21.81
C LEU A 42 -8.09 -13.66 20.85
N VAL A 43 -7.13 -14.33 20.21
CA VAL A 43 -6.38 -13.81 19.06
C VAL A 43 -6.83 -14.55 17.80
N GLY A 44 -7.56 -13.87 16.93
CA GLY A 44 -8.04 -14.38 15.65
C GLY A 44 -7.13 -13.95 14.50
N LEU A 45 -6.32 -14.87 13.97
CA LEU A 45 -5.50 -14.59 12.78
C LEU A 45 -6.25 -15.05 11.53
N ALA A 46 -6.82 -14.09 10.81
CA ALA A 46 -7.59 -14.33 9.59
C ALA A 46 -7.50 -13.14 8.63
N GLN A 47 -7.49 -13.42 7.33
CA GLN A 47 -7.43 -12.39 6.29
C GLN A 47 -8.71 -11.53 6.25
N THR A 48 -8.66 -10.38 5.58
CA THR A 48 -9.86 -9.56 5.28
C THR A 48 -10.80 -10.33 4.35
N GLY A 49 -12.13 -10.16 4.55
CA GLY A 49 -13.14 -10.86 3.75
C GLY A 49 -13.40 -12.32 4.14
N THR A 50 -12.94 -12.77 5.29
CA THR A 50 -13.20 -14.12 5.83
C THR A 50 -14.42 -14.18 6.75
N GLY A 51 -15.15 -13.06 6.93
CA GLY A 51 -16.33 -13.02 7.81
C GLY A 51 -16.02 -12.73 9.28
N LYS A 52 -14.89 -12.09 9.60
CA LYS A 52 -14.48 -11.73 10.98
C LYS A 52 -15.53 -10.90 11.71
N THR A 53 -16.15 -9.92 11.02
CA THR A 53 -17.14 -9.02 11.64
C THR A 53 -18.30 -9.81 12.25
N ALA A 54 -18.85 -10.79 11.53
CA ALA A 54 -19.89 -11.65 12.09
C ALA A 54 -19.35 -12.59 13.17
N ALA A 55 -18.10 -13.06 13.04
CA ALA A 55 -17.50 -13.96 14.01
C ALA A 55 -17.39 -13.34 15.42
N PHE A 56 -17.07 -12.05 15.53
CA PHE A 56 -17.08 -11.36 16.82
C PHE A 56 -18.37 -10.59 17.09
N GLY A 57 -19.01 -10.06 16.04
CA GLY A 57 -20.18 -9.18 16.18
C GLY A 57 -21.40 -9.90 16.76
N LEU A 58 -21.71 -11.10 16.26
CA LEU A 58 -22.83 -11.88 16.76
C LEU A 58 -22.70 -12.21 18.26
N PRO A 59 -21.54 -12.74 18.75
CA PRO A 59 -21.34 -12.94 20.18
C PRO A 59 -21.36 -11.66 21.01
N VAL A 60 -20.77 -10.55 20.49
CA VAL A 60 -20.77 -9.27 21.19
C VAL A 60 -22.21 -8.75 21.37
N ILE A 61 -23.03 -8.76 20.32
CA ILE A 61 -24.44 -8.36 20.40
C ILE A 61 -25.20 -9.25 21.41
N GLN A 62 -24.94 -10.56 21.41
CA GLN A 62 -25.63 -11.52 22.27
C GLN A 62 -25.33 -11.34 23.76
N ARG A 63 -24.16 -10.79 24.11
CA ARG A 63 -23.71 -10.53 25.49
C ARG A 63 -24.16 -9.17 26.04
N VAL A 64 -24.68 -8.28 25.21
CA VAL A 64 -25.08 -6.93 25.62
C VAL A 64 -26.44 -6.96 26.29
N ASP A 65 -26.54 -6.31 27.45
CA ASP A 65 -27.82 -5.99 28.11
C ASP A 65 -28.43 -4.71 27.49
N THR A 66 -29.55 -4.87 26.78
CA THR A 66 -30.21 -3.78 26.07
C THR A 66 -30.91 -2.78 27.00
N GLU A 67 -31.22 -3.16 28.25
CA GLU A 67 -31.81 -2.28 29.26
C GLU A 67 -30.78 -1.29 29.83
N MET A 68 -29.52 -1.67 29.85
CA MET A 68 -28.42 -0.81 30.31
C MET A 68 -27.97 0.12 29.19
N ARG A 69 -28.33 1.40 29.28
CA ARG A 69 -27.97 2.44 28.29
C ARG A 69 -26.57 3.03 28.51
N ARG A 70 -25.55 2.16 28.60
CA ARG A 70 -24.13 2.52 28.78
C ARG A 70 -23.27 1.67 27.87
N PRO A 71 -22.06 2.15 27.49
CA PRO A 71 -21.14 1.35 26.70
C PRO A 71 -20.71 0.06 27.42
N GLN A 72 -21.01 -1.08 26.83
CA GLN A 72 -20.68 -2.41 27.33
C GLN A 72 -19.67 -3.12 26.43
N ALA A 73 -19.64 -2.77 25.15
CA ALA A 73 -18.66 -3.27 24.21
C ALA A 73 -17.99 -2.10 23.44
N LEU A 74 -16.68 -2.24 23.25
CA LEU A 74 -15.85 -1.30 22.50
C LEU A 74 -15.14 -2.04 21.36
N ILE A 75 -15.31 -1.57 20.15
CA ILE A 75 -14.62 -2.10 18.96
C ILE A 75 -13.74 -0.99 18.40
N LEU A 76 -12.43 -1.24 18.29
CA LEU A 76 -11.48 -0.31 17.70
C LEU A 76 -11.14 -0.76 16.27
N ALA A 77 -11.18 0.20 15.35
CA ALA A 77 -10.87 0.02 13.94
C ALA A 77 -9.88 1.10 13.46
N PRO A 78 -8.95 0.79 12.53
CA PRO A 78 -7.92 1.72 12.07
C PRO A 78 -8.46 2.92 11.30
N THR A 79 -9.56 2.75 10.58
CA THR A 79 -10.09 3.76 9.65
C THR A 79 -11.55 4.07 9.92
N ARG A 80 -11.96 5.25 9.46
CA ARG A 80 -13.36 5.68 9.51
C ARG A 80 -14.26 4.73 8.71
N GLU A 81 -13.81 4.33 7.53
CA GLU A 81 -14.56 3.49 6.60
C GLU A 81 -14.86 2.13 7.25
N LEU A 82 -13.85 1.48 7.86
CA LEU A 82 -14.06 0.22 8.58
C LEU A 82 -14.91 0.40 9.84
N CYS A 83 -14.74 1.52 10.57
CA CYS A 83 -15.57 1.86 11.70
C CYS A 83 -17.07 1.95 11.32
N LEU A 84 -17.37 2.62 10.20
CA LEU A 84 -18.73 2.75 9.69
C LEU A 84 -19.28 1.40 9.18
N GLN A 85 -18.45 0.62 8.50
CA GLN A 85 -18.82 -0.71 8.01
C GLN A 85 -19.17 -1.63 9.19
N ILE A 86 -18.28 -1.78 10.18
CA ILE A 86 -18.56 -2.61 11.37
C ILE A 86 -19.83 -2.15 12.08
N ALA A 87 -20.01 -0.83 12.25
CA ALA A 87 -21.21 -0.31 12.91
C ALA A 87 -22.50 -0.61 12.10
N GLY A 88 -22.43 -0.53 10.77
CA GLY A 88 -23.51 -0.92 9.87
C GLY A 88 -23.82 -2.41 9.96
N ASP A 89 -22.79 -3.27 9.85
CA ASP A 89 -22.94 -4.71 9.96
C ASP A 89 -23.60 -5.11 11.30
N LEU A 90 -23.15 -4.51 12.42
CA LEU A 90 -23.71 -4.78 13.74
C LEU A 90 -25.17 -4.29 13.87
N ALA A 91 -25.50 -3.15 13.25
CA ALA A 91 -26.88 -2.66 13.21
C ALA A 91 -27.79 -3.61 12.41
N ASP A 92 -27.31 -4.12 11.28
CA ASP A 92 -28.03 -5.09 10.45
C ASP A 92 -28.19 -6.43 11.18
N TYR A 93 -27.16 -6.95 11.84
CA TYR A 93 -27.24 -8.18 12.64
C TYR A 93 -28.22 -8.04 13.81
N SER A 94 -28.29 -6.86 14.42
CA SER A 94 -29.16 -6.59 15.58
C SER A 94 -30.55 -6.06 15.22
N LYS A 95 -30.95 -6.12 13.94
CA LYS A 95 -32.22 -5.61 13.42
C LYS A 95 -33.45 -6.04 14.24
N TYR A 96 -33.43 -7.24 14.78
CA TYR A 96 -34.49 -7.83 15.60
C TYR A 96 -34.20 -7.85 17.10
N THR A 97 -33.16 -7.14 17.54
CA THR A 97 -32.80 -6.98 18.96
C THR A 97 -33.25 -5.59 19.44
N PRO A 98 -34.44 -5.47 20.04
CA PRO A 98 -34.98 -4.14 20.42
C PRO A 98 -34.13 -3.49 21.50
N GLY A 99 -33.97 -2.18 21.42
CA GLY A 99 -33.25 -1.38 22.42
C GLY A 99 -31.74 -1.31 22.23
N LEU A 100 -31.13 -2.16 21.39
CA LEU A 100 -29.70 -2.10 21.10
C LEU A 100 -29.36 -0.89 20.24
N ARG A 101 -28.33 -0.17 20.62
CA ARG A 101 -27.78 0.97 19.88
C ARG A 101 -26.28 0.81 19.67
N VAL A 102 -25.86 0.87 18.42
CA VAL A 102 -24.47 0.85 17.97
C VAL A 102 -24.10 2.27 17.52
N LEU A 103 -23.02 2.84 18.05
CA LEU A 103 -22.56 4.17 17.67
C LEU A 103 -21.17 4.13 17.03
N PRO A 104 -21.03 4.58 15.76
CA PRO A 104 -19.72 4.81 15.16
C PRO A 104 -19.14 6.15 15.64
N VAL A 105 -17.88 6.11 16.14
CA VAL A 105 -17.12 7.24 16.69
C VAL A 105 -15.85 7.43 15.89
N TYR A 106 -15.80 8.45 15.03
CA TYR A 106 -14.69 8.66 14.09
C TYR A 106 -14.45 10.14 13.79
N GLY A 107 -13.24 10.47 13.33
CA GLY A 107 -12.86 11.82 12.93
C GLY A 107 -13.46 12.25 11.57
N GLY A 108 -13.52 13.56 11.32
CA GLY A 108 -14.02 14.12 10.05
C GLY A 108 -15.55 14.23 9.94
N SER A 109 -16.29 13.95 11.02
CA SER A 109 -17.73 14.24 11.16
C SER A 109 -17.99 15.15 12.35
N SER A 110 -19.23 15.70 12.46
CA SER A 110 -19.62 16.55 13.59
C SER A 110 -19.43 15.80 14.91
N ILE A 111 -18.65 16.40 15.81
CA ILE A 111 -18.45 15.85 17.14
C ILE A 111 -19.71 16.01 18.00
N GLU A 112 -20.48 17.08 17.78
CA GLU A 112 -21.70 17.37 18.53
C GLU A 112 -22.76 16.29 18.33
N SER A 113 -22.89 15.76 17.12
CA SER A 113 -23.83 14.67 16.84
C SER A 113 -23.44 13.40 17.59
N GLN A 114 -22.15 13.07 17.63
CA GLN A 114 -21.64 11.91 18.38
C GLN A 114 -21.84 12.10 19.89
N ILE A 115 -21.59 13.31 20.42
CA ILE A 115 -21.85 13.63 21.82
C ILE A 115 -23.32 13.49 22.18
N ARG A 116 -24.23 13.93 21.30
CA ARG A 116 -25.67 13.80 21.51
C ARG A 116 -26.07 12.32 21.60
N SER A 117 -25.65 11.50 20.65
CA SER A 117 -25.93 10.06 20.64
C SER A 117 -25.37 9.34 21.88
N LEU A 118 -24.18 9.71 22.35
CA LEU A 118 -23.60 9.16 23.58
C LEU A 118 -24.45 9.52 24.82
N ARG A 119 -24.97 10.74 24.90
CA ARG A 119 -25.85 11.17 25.99
C ARG A 119 -27.22 10.48 25.99
N GLU A 120 -27.72 10.09 24.81
CA GLU A 120 -28.94 9.32 24.67
C GLU A 120 -28.78 7.87 25.14
N GLY A 121 -27.52 7.42 25.29
CA GLY A 121 -27.13 6.09 25.73
C GLY A 121 -26.95 5.12 24.56
N VAL A 122 -25.82 4.43 24.55
CA VAL A 122 -25.42 3.43 23.55
C VAL A 122 -24.74 2.26 24.25
N GLN A 123 -24.94 1.07 23.76
CA GLN A 123 -24.37 -0.14 24.34
C GLN A 123 -23.07 -0.56 23.63
N ILE A 124 -22.96 -0.33 22.33
CA ILE A 124 -21.79 -0.69 21.55
C ILE A 124 -21.19 0.56 20.92
N ILE A 125 -19.90 0.78 21.14
CA ILE A 125 -19.13 1.83 20.49
C ILE A 125 -18.19 1.17 19.49
N VAL A 126 -18.26 1.58 18.22
CA VAL A 126 -17.25 1.25 17.21
C VAL A 126 -16.44 2.51 16.93
N ALA A 127 -15.12 2.48 17.16
CA ALA A 127 -14.37 3.73 17.17
C ALA A 127 -13.03 3.68 16.44
N THR A 128 -12.64 4.83 15.86
CA THR A 128 -11.25 5.08 15.54
C THR A 128 -10.52 5.65 16.75
N PRO A 129 -9.27 5.20 17.07
CA PRO A 129 -8.61 5.54 18.33
C PRO A 129 -8.53 7.04 18.63
N GLY A 130 -8.15 7.86 17.64
CA GLY A 130 -7.93 9.30 17.87
C GLY A 130 -9.20 10.07 18.26
N ARG A 131 -10.36 9.78 17.67
CA ARG A 131 -11.62 10.44 18.04
C ARG A 131 -12.15 9.94 19.39
N LEU A 132 -11.95 8.66 19.69
CA LEU A 132 -12.38 8.13 20.98
C LEU A 132 -11.62 8.77 22.14
N ILE A 133 -10.29 8.94 22.02
CA ILE A 133 -9.48 9.66 23.01
C ILE A 133 -9.99 11.10 23.20
N ASP A 134 -10.23 11.84 22.12
CA ASP A 134 -10.76 13.22 22.21
C ASP A 134 -12.08 13.27 23.01
N LEU A 135 -12.95 12.26 22.86
CA LEU A 135 -14.21 12.18 23.62
C LEU A 135 -14.00 11.73 25.08
N ILE A 136 -13.02 10.87 25.35
CA ILE A 136 -12.63 10.47 26.71
C ILE A 136 -12.04 11.68 27.45
N ASP A 137 -11.10 12.40 26.84
CA ASP A 137 -10.45 13.58 27.42
C ASP A 137 -11.44 14.71 27.72
N ARG A 138 -12.52 14.81 26.94
CA ARG A 138 -13.65 15.73 27.20
C ARG A 138 -14.60 15.24 28.28
N GLY A 139 -14.40 14.04 28.82
CA GLY A 139 -15.28 13.46 29.84
C GLY A 139 -16.69 13.09 29.34
N VAL A 140 -16.85 12.96 28.02
CA VAL A 140 -18.15 12.65 27.39
C VAL A 140 -18.41 11.13 27.35
N VAL A 141 -17.36 10.34 27.18
CA VAL A 141 -17.42 8.88 27.14
C VAL A 141 -16.91 8.33 28.46
N LYS A 142 -17.70 7.46 29.06
CA LYS A 142 -17.30 6.61 30.20
C LYS A 142 -17.28 5.17 29.76
N LEU A 143 -16.19 4.48 30.06
CA LEU A 143 -15.96 3.09 29.64
C LEU A 143 -15.99 2.11 30.83
N ASP A 144 -16.52 2.56 31.98
CA ASP A 144 -16.49 1.83 33.26
C ASP A 144 -17.28 0.52 33.22
N ASP A 145 -18.28 0.41 32.33
CA ASP A 145 -19.14 -0.77 32.17
C ASP A 145 -18.72 -1.64 30.96
N VAL A 146 -17.62 -1.31 30.29
CA VAL A 146 -17.14 -2.06 29.13
C VAL A 146 -16.50 -3.38 29.59
N HIS A 147 -17.16 -4.49 29.26
CA HIS A 147 -16.69 -5.83 29.54
C HIS A 147 -16.13 -6.59 28.30
N THR A 148 -16.27 -6.03 27.10
CA THR A 148 -15.73 -6.62 25.87
C THR A 148 -15.02 -5.57 25.02
N VAL A 149 -13.77 -5.81 24.66
CA VAL A 149 -12.99 -4.96 23.74
C VAL A 149 -12.54 -5.78 22.54
N VAL A 150 -12.81 -5.27 21.35
CA VAL A 150 -12.34 -5.85 20.08
C VAL A 150 -11.35 -4.90 19.42
N LEU A 151 -10.20 -5.41 19.04
CA LEU A 151 -9.24 -4.73 18.18
C LEU A 151 -9.32 -5.39 16.79
N ASP A 152 -9.95 -4.74 15.81
CA ASP A 152 -10.00 -5.27 14.44
C ASP A 152 -8.96 -4.58 13.55
N GLU A 153 -8.35 -5.36 12.64
CA GLU A 153 -7.17 -4.96 11.87
C GLU A 153 -6.07 -4.36 12.76
N ALA A 154 -5.73 -5.08 13.85
CA ALA A 154 -4.77 -4.60 14.85
C ALA A 154 -3.39 -4.26 14.25
N ASP A 155 -2.90 -5.06 13.31
CA ASP A 155 -1.65 -4.80 12.57
C ASP A 155 -1.71 -3.46 11.82
N GLU A 156 -2.84 -3.13 11.22
CA GLU A 156 -3.03 -1.85 10.53
C GLU A 156 -3.08 -0.65 11.50
N MET A 157 -3.74 -0.81 12.66
CA MET A 157 -3.74 0.24 13.68
C MET A 157 -2.31 0.57 14.16
N LEU A 158 -1.46 -0.45 14.28
CA LEU A 158 -0.07 -0.25 14.69
C LEU A 158 0.77 0.39 13.58
N ASN A 159 0.58 -0.03 12.33
CA ASN A 159 1.23 0.57 11.17
C ASN A 159 0.86 2.07 11.00
N MET A 160 -0.31 2.47 11.50
CA MET A 160 -0.75 3.87 11.55
C MET A 160 -0.24 4.65 12.76
N GLY A 161 0.50 4.02 13.67
CA GLY A 161 1.07 4.64 14.86
C GLY A 161 0.10 4.80 16.02
N PHE A 162 -1.01 4.07 16.06
CA PHE A 162 -2.03 4.16 17.13
C PHE A 162 -1.67 3.39 18.41
N VAL A 163 -0.43 2.90 18.56
CA VAL A 163 0.01 2.14 19.75
C VAL A 163 -0.30 2.89 21.05
N ASP A 164 0.14 4.16 21.13
CA ASP A 164 -0.06 4.98 22.32
C ASP A 164 -1.55 5.27 22.54
N SER A 165 -2.29 5.51 21.48
CA SER A 165 -3.73 5.75 21.53
C SER A 165 -4.50 4.54 22.05
N ILE A 166 -4.19 3.34 21.55
CA ILE A 166 -4.80 2.08 22.01
C ILE A 166 -4.46 1.86 23.49
N THR A 167 -3.20 2.05 23.87
CA THR A 167 -2.75 1.92 25.25
C THR A 167 -3.49 2.87 26.19
N ALA A 168 -3.66 4.13 25.80
CA ALA A 168 -4.41 5.11 26.57
C ALA A 168 -5.89 4.73 26.71
N ILE A 169 -6.56 4.32 25.64
CA ILE A 169 -7.95 3.87 25.68
C ILE A 169 -8.11 2.67 26.61
N LEU A 170 -7.25 1.66 26.49
CA LEU A 170 -7.31 0.45 27.30
C LEU A 170 -7.09 0.72 28.80
N SER A 171 -6.42 1.81 29.18
CA SER A 171 -6.26 2.22 30.57
C SER A 171 -7.54 2.81 31.19
N HIS A 172 -8.55 3.19 30.37
CA HIS A 172 -9.86 3.67 30.82
C HIS A 172 -10.93 2.57 30.83
N VAL A 173 -10.59 1.36 30.41
CA VAL A 173 -11.51 0.20 30.43
C VAL A 173 -11.17 -0.67 31.62
N PRO A 174 -12.16 -1.27 32.33
CA PRO A 174 -11.91 -2.15 33.46
C PRO A 174 -10.91 -3.27 33.15
N GLU A 175 -10.14 -3.68 34.16
CA GLU A 175 -9.19 -4.80 34.01
C GLU A 175 -9.91 -6.15 33.80
N GLN A 176 -11.10 -6.29 34.39
CA GLN A 176 -11.95 -7.47 34.18
C GLN A 176 -12.78 -7.27 32.90
N ARG A 177 -12.13 -7.51 31.78
CA ARG A 177 -12.74 -7.45 30.46
C ARG A 177 -12.29 -8.61 29.61
N LYS A 178 -13.06 -8.97 28.61
CA LYS A 178 -12.69 -9.88 27.53
C LYS A 178 -12.04 -9.08 26.40
N MET A 179 -10.87 -9.49 25.95
CA MET A 179 -10.19 -8.87 24.82
C MET A 179 -10.14 -9.80 23.62
N LEU A 180 -10.54 -9.26 22.47
CA LEU A 180 -10.53 -9.94 21.18
C LEU A 180 -9.61 -9.16 20.24
N LEU A 181 -8.61 -9.80 19.71
CA LEU A 181 -7.67 -9.21 18.76
C LEU A 181 -7.78 -9.93 17.42
N PHE A 182 -8.26 -9.23 16.41
CA PHE A 182 -8.31 -9.71 15.03
C PHE A 182 -7.25 -9.03 14.18
N SER A 183 -6.48 -9.82 13.44
CA SER A 183 -5.40 -9.32 12.59
C SER A 183 -5.16 -10.25 11.41
N ALA A 184 -4.67 -9.71 10.29
CA ALA A 184 -4.22 -10.53 9.17
C ALA A 184 -2.80 -11.06 9.40
N THR A 185 -1.99 -10.33 10.18
CA THR A 185 -0.60 -10.65 10.46
C THR A 185 -0.30 -10.50 11.96
N MET A 186 0.78 -11.12 12.45
CA MET A 186 1.21 -11.03 13.85
C MET A 186 2.64 -10.47 13.95
N PRO A 187 2.87 -9.19 13.63
CA PRO A 187 4.16 -8.56 13.85
C PRO A 187 4.48 -8.43 15.35
N ALA A 188 5.76 -8.18 15.66
CA ALA A 188 6.24 -8.11 17.05
C ALA A 188 5.48 -7.09 17.90
N GLU A 189 5.05 -6.00 17.31
CA GLU A 189 4.27 -4.94 17.98
C GLU A 189 2.87 -5.42 18.37
N VAL A 190 2.16 -6.15 17.50
CA VAL A 190 0.85 -6.77 17.80
C VAL A 190 1.01 -7.79 18.93
N ALA A 191 2.04 -8.64 18.85
CA ALA A 191 2.34 -9.61 19.90
C ALA A 191 2.64 -8.95 21.26
N LYS A 192 3.28 -7.77 21.29
CA LYS A 192 3.50 -7.00 22.52
C LYS A 192 2.19 -6.50 23.13
N ILE A 193 1.25 -6.00 22.31
CA ILE A 193 -0.08 -5.57 22.79
C ILE A 193 -0.83 -6.77 23.35
N ALA A 194 -0.88 -7.88 22.63
CA ALA A 194 -1.52 -9.09 23.12
C ALA A 194 -0.92 -9.52 24.48
N LYS A 195 0.40 -9.62 24.57
CA LYS A 195 1.09 -9.99 25.82
C LYS A 195 0.85 -9.02 26.98
N ARG A 196 0.65 -7.72 26.70
CA ARG A 196 0.49 -6.69 27.74
C ARG A 196 -0.93 -6.60 28.28
N PHE A 197 -1.93 -6.77 27.43
CA PHE A 197 -3.32 -6.46 27.76
C PHE A 197 -4.26 -7.65 27.76
N MET A 198 -3.82 -8.80 27.23
CA MET A 198 -4.62 -10.03 27.17
C MET A 198 -4.14 -11.03 28.21
N LYS A 199 -5.09 -11.81 28.73
CA LYS A 199 -4.87 -12.85 29.75
C LYS A 199 -5.03 -14.23 29.09
N ASP A 200 -3.92 -14.95 28.90
CA ASP A 200 -3.86 -16.30 28.35
C ASP A 200 -4.77 -16.49 27.11
N PRO A 201 -4.55 -15.70 26.04
CA PRO A 201 -5.44 -15.68 24.91
C PRO A 201 -5.38 -16.98 24.11
N GLU A 202 -6.54 -17.52 23.75
CA GLU A 202 -6.62 -18.57 22.76
C GLU A 202 -6.27 -18.03 21.37
N GLU A 203 -5.37 -18.70 20.65
CA GLU A 203 -4.99 -18.32 19.30
C GLU A 203 -5.71 -19.19 18.27
N ILE A 204 -6.61 -18.59 17.49
CA ILE A 204 -7.32 -19.21 16.36
C ILE A 204 -6.73 -18.72 15.05
N VAL A 205 -6.13 -19.63 14.29
CA VAL A 205 -5.57 -19.35 12.96
C VAL A 205 -6.47 -19.93 11.88
N ILE A 206 -6.90 -19.07 10.93
CA ILE A 206 -7.67 -19.46 9.76
C ILE A 206 -6.80 -19.32 8.51
N GLY A 207 -6.49 -20.45 7.89
CA GLY A 207 -5.47 -20.54 6.83
C GLY A 207 -4.07 -20.72 7.42
N THR A 208 -3.05 -20.44 6.67
CA THR A 208 -1.66 -20.45 7.15
C THR A 208 -1.22 -19.02 7.50
N ARG A 209 -0.35 -18.89 8.51
CA ARG A 209 0.20 -17.58 8.92
C ARG A 209 0.87 -16.91 7.72
N ASN A 210 0.43 -15.69 7.39
CA ASN A 210 1.01 -14.85 6.32
C ASN A 210 0.85 -15.36 4.89
N GLU A 211 0.02 -16.36 4.61
CA GLU A 211 -0.29 -16.72 3.22
C GLU A 211 -1.11 -15.62 2.53
N GLY A 212 -0.67 -15.24 1.33
CA GLY A 212 -1.50 -14.44 0.42
C GLY A 212 -2.77 -15.23 0.04
N ALA A 213 -3.90 -14.55 -0.22
CA ALA A 213 -5.16 -15.18 -0.59
C ALA A 213 -4.95 -16.28 -1.64
N THR A 214 -5.42 -17.50 -1.37
CA THR A 214 -5.16 -18.68 -2.21
C THR A 214 -5.62 -18.50 -3.65
N ASN A 215 -6.67 -17.71 -3.86
CA ASN A 215 -7.32 -17.48 -5.16
C ASN A 215 -6.75 -16.27 -5.92
N VAL A 216 -5.64 -15.68 -5.48
CA VAL A 216 -5.01 -14.54 -6.16
C VAL A 216 -3.82 -15.01 -6.98
N ARG A 217 -3.83 -14.68 -8.27
CA ARG A 217 -2.72 -14.87 -9.20
C ARG A 217 -1.82 -13.65 -9.16
N HIS A 218 -0.54 -13.83 -8.91
CA HIS A 218 0.44 -12.76 -8.82
C HIS A 218 1.25 -12.65 -10.11
N ILE A 219 1.21 -11.47 -10.75
CA ILE A 219 1.87 -11.20 -12.04
C ILE A 219 2.76 -9.98 -11.87
N TYR A 220 3.92 -9.95 -12.55
CA TYR A 220 4.69 -8.73 -12.64
C TYR A 220 5.13 -8.41 -14.07
N TYR A 221 5.18 -7.10 -14.35
CA TYR A 221 5.73 -6.52 -15.56
C TYR A 221 6.97 -5.72 -15.22
N MET A 222 8.10 -6.01 -15.89
CA MET A 222 9.34 -5.28 -15.67
C MET A 222 9.58 -4.30 -16.80
N VAL A 223 9.51 -3.00 -16.46
CA VAL A 223 9.63 -1.90 -17.42
C VAL A 223 10.60 -0.82 -16.92
N ASN A 224 11.03 0.08 -17.80
CA ASN A 224 11.74 1.27 -17.36
C ASN A 224 10.80 2.21 -16.58
N ALA A 225 11.35 3.02 -15.68
CA ALA A 225 10.55 3.93 -14.86
C ALA A 225 9.70 4.91 -15.71
N ARG A 226 10.22 5.37 -16.84
CA ARG A 226 9.52 6.25 -17.80
C ARG A 226 8.35 5.56 -18.50
N ASP A 227 8.39 4.24 -18.63
CA ASP A 227 7.42 3.46 -19.40
C ASP A 227 6.30 2.88 -18.52
N LYS A 228 6.34 3.11 -17.18
CA LYS A 228 5.36 2.56 -16.23
C LYS A 228 3.93 2.94 -16.57
N TYR A 229 3.68 4.20 -16.92
CA TYR A 229 2.33 4.65 -17.26
C TYR A 229 1.82 4.00 -18.55
N LEU A 230 2.67 3.92 -19.57
CA LEU A 230 2.32 3.25 -20.83
C LEU A 230 2.02 1.75 -20.60
N ALA A 231 2.79 1.09 -19.74
CA ALA A 231 2.52 -0.29 -19.34
C ALA A 231 1.18 -0.42 -18.61
N LEU A 232 0.86 0.48 -17.67
CA LEU A 232 -0.43 0.51 -16.98
C LEU A 232 -1.59 0.62 -17.97
N LYS A 233 -1.49 1.55 -18.92
CA LYS A 233 -2.48 1.78 -19.96
C LYS A 233 -2.71 0.52 -20.81
N ARG A 234 -1.65 -0.12 -21.29
CA ARG A 234 -1.74 -1.37 -22.07
C ARG A 234 -2.32 -2.53 -21.27
N ILE A 235 -2.03 -2.60 -19.97
CA ILE A 235 -2.64 -3.60 -19.09
C ILE A 235 -4.14 -3.34 -18.93
N ALA A 236 -4.56 -2.08 -18.77
CA ALA A 236 -5.96 -1.70 -18.70
C ALA A 236 -6.70 -2.04 -20.01
N ASP A 237 -6.15 -1.64 -21.16
CA ASP A 237 -6.73 -1.91 -22.48
C ASP A 237 -6.79 -3.41 -22.78
N ASN A 238 -5.83 -4.20 -22.28
CA ASN A 238 -5.86 -5.66 -22.42
C ASN A 238 -6.92 -6.34 -21.52
N ASN A 239 -7.57 -5.61 -20.64
CA ASN A 239 -8.59 -6.12 -19.73
C ASN A 239 -9.85 -5.23 -19.80
N PRO A 240 -10.69 -5.38 -20.84
CA PRO A 240 -11.82 -4.47 -21.10
C PRO A 240 -12.85 -4.39 -19.96
N ASN A 241 -12.98 -5.46 -19.17
CA ASN A 241 -13.87 -5.52 -18.01
C ASN A 241 -13.11 -5.28 -16.68
N ILE A 242 -12.05 -4.48 -16.71
CA ILE A 242 -11.25 -4.22 -15.53
C ILE A 242 -12.04 -3.42 -14.48
N TYR A 243 -12.08 -3.97 -13.26
CA TYR A 243 -12.53 -3.27 -12.06
C TYR A 243 -11.43 -3.38 -11.03
N ALA A 244 -10.70 -2.29 -10.80
CA ALA A 244 -9.39 -2.35 -10.16
C ALA A 244 -9.10 -1.20 -9.19
N ILE A 245 -8.28 -1.50 -8.17
CA ILE A 245 -7.55 -0.48 -7.42
C ILE A 245 -6.10 -0.46 -7.91
N ILE A 246 -5.62 0.76 -8.22
CA ILE A 246 -4.24 1.03 -8.63
C ILE A 246 -3.52 1.70 -7.46
N PHE A 247 -2.62 0.99 -6.82
CA PHE A 247 -1.86 1.49 -5.68
C PHE A 247 -0.64 2.28 -6.11
N CYS A 248 -0.58 3.55 -5.69
CA CYS A 248 0.57 4.43 -5.83
C CYS A 248 1.22 4.70 -4.47
N ARG A 249 2.51 5.03 -4.46
CA ARG A 249 3.28 5.23 -3.22
C ARG A 249 3.04 6.58 -2.57
N THR A 250 2.81 7.62 -3.37
CA THR A 250 2.63 9.00 -2.90
C THR A 250 1.30 9.58 -3.35
N ARG A 251 0.79 10.57 -2.62
CA ARG A 251 -0.41 11.34 -2.99
C ARG A 251 -0.25 11.98 -4.36
N ARG A 252 0.94 12.53 -4.64
CA ARG A 252 1.27 13.16 -5.92
C ARG A 252 1.20 12.16 -7.07
N ASP A 253 1.84 10.99 -6.93
CA ASP A 253 1.78 9.95 -7.96
C ASP A 253 0.33 9.48 -8.19
N THR A 254 -0.46 9.38 -7.11
CA THR A 254 -1.87 8.99 -7.18
C THR A 254 -2.66 9.96 -8.03
N GLN A 255 -2.54 11.27 -7.77
CA GLN A 255 -3.23 12.30 -8.54
C GLN A 255 -2.75 12.32 -9.99
N GLU A 256 -1.43 12.31 -10.23
CA GLU A 256 -0.84 12.35 -11.56
C GLU A 256 -1.27 11.15 -12.43
N VAL A 257 -1.32 9.94 -11.87
CA VAL A 257 -1.75 8.75 -12.60
C VAL A 257 -3.25 8.80 -12.89
N ALA A 258 -4.07 9.23 -11.93
CA ALA A 258 -5.51 9.39 -12.15
C ALA A 258 -5.81 10.43 -13.23
N ASP A 259 -5.19 11.60 -13.16
CA ASP A 259 -5.38 12.68 -14.15
C ASP A 259 -5.02 12.21 -15.56
N LYS A 260 -3.91 11.48 -15.72
CA LYS A 260 -3.51 10.90 -17.01
C LYS A 260 -4.52 9.88 -17.53
N LEU A 261 -5.03 9.00 -16.64
CA LEU A 261 -6.05 8.02 -17.02
C LEU A 261 -7.35 8.72 -17.47
N ILE A 262 -7.79 9.76 -16.76
CA ILE A 262 -8.97 10.53 -17.11
C ILE A 262 -8.76 11.25 -18.46
N GLN A 263 -7.60 11.87 -18.68
CA GLN A 263 -7.24 12.53 -19.95
C GLN A 263 -7.22 11.54 -21.13
N ASP A 264 -6.79 10.31 -20.87
CA ASP A 264 -6.81 9.23 -21.86
C ASP A 264 -8.19 8.60 -22.07
N GLY A 265 -9.22 9.06 -21.33
CA GLY A 265 -10.61 8.65 -21.49
C GLY A 265 -11.02 7.42 -20.68
N TYR A 266 -10.24 7.05 -19.66
CA TYR A 266 -10.64 5.98 -18.73
C TYR A 266 -11.55 6.48 -17.63
N ASN A 267 -12.46 5.61 -17.18
CA ASN A 267 -13.30 5.86 -16.01
C ASN A 267 -12.48 5.65 -14.72
N ALA A 268 -11.69 6.65 -14.35
CA ALA A 268 -10.80 6.63 -13.20
C ALA A 268 -11.06 7.81 -12.27
N ASP A 269 -10.64 7.67 -11.01
CA ASP A 269 -10.62 8.79 -10.05
C ASP A 269 -9.52 8.54 -9.00
N ALA A 270 -9.07 9.61 -8.32
CA ALA A 270 -8.03 9.53 -7.31
C ALA A 270 -8.60 9.43 -5.89
N LEU A 271 -7.91 8.67 -5.02
CA LEU A 271 -8.23 8.58 -3.59
C LEU A 271 -6.96 8.72 -2.74
N HIS A 272 -6.78 9.87 -2.10
CA HIS A 272 -5.62 10.16 -1.25
C HIS A 272 -5.94 11.13 -0.12
N GLY A 273 -4.99 11.34 0.79
CA GLY A 273 -5.21 12.10 2.02
C GLY A 273 -5.44 13.60 1.85
N ASP A 274 -5.23 14.18 0.66
CA ASP A 274 -5.49 15.62 0.43
C ASP A 274 -6.94 15.88 0.02
N LEU A 275 -7.72 14.83 -0.26
CA LEU A 275 -9.16 14.96 -0.51
C LEU A 275 -9.90 15.23 0.79
N SER A 276 -10.86 16.16 0.75
CA SER A 276 -11.83 16.34 1.82
C SER A 276 -12.68 15.08 1.99
N GLN A 277 -13.28 14.89 3.17
CA GLN A 277 -14.11 13.72 3.43
C GLN A 277 -15.29 13.60 2.45
N GLN A 278 -15.93 14.72 2.14
CA GLN A 278 -17.00 14.75 1.15
C GLN A 278 -16.54 14.25 -0.23
N GLN A 279 -15.37 14.69 -0.68
CA GLN A 279 -14.80 14.22 -1.95
C GLN A 279 -14.52 12.72 -1.92
N ARG A 280 -13.95 12.20 -0.81
CA ARG A 280 -13.71 10.77 -0.63
C ARG A 280 -15.01 9.96 -0.71
N ASP A 281 -16.05 10.41 -0.02
CA ASP A 281 -17.36 9.74 0.00
C ASP A 281 -17.99 9.70 -1.43
N ILE A 282 -17.84 10.79 -2.21
CA ILE A 282 -18.29 10.87 -3.60
C ILE A 282 -17.51 9.90 -4.50
N VAL A 283 -16.19 9.90 -4.41
CA VAL A 283 -15.33 9.01 -5.21
C VAL A 283 -15.66 7.54 -4.89
N MET A 284 -15.79 7.21 -3.61
CA MET A 284 -16.12 5.86 -3.17
C MET A 284 -17.49 5.41 -3.63
N LYS A 285 -18.48 6.31 -3.61
CA LYS A 285 -19.82 6.02 -4.15
C LYS A 285 -19.73 5.72 -5.65
N LYS A 286 -19.09 6.59 -6.45
CA LYS A 286 -18.90 6.37 -7.89
C LYS A 286 -18.22 5.02 -8.17
N PHE A 287 -17.25 4.63 -7.33
CA PHE A 287 -16.54 3.37 -7.49
C PHE A 287 -17.42 2.16 -7.18
N ARG A 288 -18.17 2.17 -6.08
CA ARG A 288 -19.12 1.10 -5.75
C ARG A 288 -20.23 0.97 -6.81
N ASP A 289 -20.74 2.10 -7.29
CA ASP A 289 -21.78 2.16 -8.35
C ASP A 289 -21.20 1.83 -9.74
N ARG A 290 -19.91 1.48 -9.85
CA ARG A 290 -19.19 1.16 -11.09
C ARG A 290 -19.21 2.26 -12.15
N VAL A 291 -19.48 3.52 -11.75
CA VAL A 291 -19.35 4.70 -12.60
C VAL A 291 -17.89 4.95 -12.97
N ILE A 292 -16.99 4.70 -12.01
CA ILE A 292 -15.57 4.57 -12.26
C ILE A 292 -15.15 3.12 -12.06
N THR A 293 -14.27 2.63 -12.91
CA THR A 293 -13.80 1.23 -12.90
C THR A 293 -12.35 1.10 -12.42
N MET A 294 -11.62 2.20 -12.35
CA MET A 294 -10.26 2.25 -11.86
C MET A 294 -10.09 3.30 -10.76
N LEU A 295 -9.85 2.86 -9.54
CA LEU A 295 -9.57 3.72 -8.41
C LEU A 295 -8.06 3.81 -8.19
N VAL A 296 -7.46 5.00 -8.36
CA VAL A 296 -6.04 5.21 -8.08
C VAL A 296 -5.90 5.67 -6.63
N ALA A 297 -5.18 4.92 -5.79
CA ALA A 297 -5.17 5.19 -4.36
C ALA A 297 -3.80 5.04 -3.70
N THR A 298 -3.59 5.77 -2.59
CA THR A 298 -2.50 5.49 -1.65
C THR A 298 -2.90 4.37 -0.70
N ASP A 299 -1.93 3.67 -0.09
CA ASP A 299 -2.21 2.63 0.91
C ASP A 299 -3.12 3.13 2.04
N VAL A 300 -2.79 4.27 2.62
CA VAL A 300 -3.55 4.86 3.74
C VAL A 300 -4.99 5.16 3.35
N ALA A 301 -5.22 5.68 2.15
CA ALA A 301 -6.57 6.04 1.70
C ALA A 301 -7.40 4.83 1.29
N ALA A 302 -6.76 3.73 0.86
CA ALA A 302 -7.42 2.49 0.46
C ALA A 302 -7.64 1.50 1.61
N ARG A 303 -7.15 1.81 2.81
CA ARG A 303 -7.39 0.99 4.01
C ARG A 303 -8.87 1.06 4.42
N GLY A 304 -9.39 -0.07 4.86
CA GLY A 304 -10.79 -0.16 5.31
C GLY A 304 -11.82 0.03 4.20
N LEU A 305 -11.40 0.08 2.92
CA LEU A 305 -12.37 0.13 1.82
C LEU A 305 -13.11 -1.19 1.72
N ASP A 306 -14.41 -1.11 1.90
CA ASP A 306 -15.32 -2.20 1.61
C ASP A 306 -15.71 -2.12 0.14
N VAL A 307 -14.93 -2.81 -0.66
CA VAL A 307 -15.19 -2.97 -2.10
C VAL A 307 -14.92 -4.42 -2.45
N ASP A 308 -15.97 -5.10 -2.80
CA ASP A 308 -15.94 -6.47 -3.28
C ASP A 308 -15.83 -6.54 -4.79
N ASP A 309 -15.55 -7.74 -5.29
CA ASP A 309 -15.54 -8.05 -6.72
C ASP A 309 -14.48 -7.34 -7.56
N LEU A 310 -13.40 -6.86 -6.94
CA LEU A 310 -12.28 -6.37 -7.73
C LEU A 310 -11.69 -7.50 -8.58
N THR A 311 -11.62 -7.26 -9.88
CA THR A 311 -10.99 -8.20 -10.82
C THR A 311 -9.46 -8.12 -10.72
N HIS A 312 -8.95 -6.92 -10.47
CA HIS A 312 -7.51 -6.65 -10.44
C HIS A 312 -7.11 -5.75 -9.28
N VAL A 313 -5.93 -6.01 -8.74
CA VAL A 313 -5.17 -5.08 -7.91
C VAL A 313 -3.89 -4.75 -8.65
N ILE A 314 -3.63 -3.47 -8.91
CA ILE A 314 -2.44 -3.05 -9.65
C ILE A 314 -1.52 -2.27 -8.72
N ASN A 315 -0.32 -2.78 -8.52
CA ASN A 315 0.74 -2.06 -7.81
C ASN A 315 1.55 -1.26 -8.84
N TYR A 316 1.31 0.05 -8.95
CA TYR A 316 2.09 0.97 -9.81
C TYR A 316 3.53 1.18 -9.31
N GLY A 317 3.89 0.51 -8.28
CA GLY A 317 5.16 0.31 -7.62
C GLY A 317 4.94 -0.54 -6.39
N LEU A 318 5.94 -1.35 -6.02
CA LEU A 318 5.83 -2.16 -4.81
C LEU A 318 5.80 -1.26 -3.57
N PRO A 319 5.05 -1.64 -2.51
CA PRO A 319 4.99 -0.87 -1.28
C PRO A 319 6.37 -0.80 -0.61
N ASP A 320 6.59 0.20 0.24
CA ASP A 320 7.86 0.33 0.95
C ASP A 320 8.02 -0.75 2.02
N ASP A 321 6.95 -1.03 2.75
CA ASP A 321 6.84 -2.21 3.62
C ASP A 321 6.23 -3.37 2.82
N THR A 322 6.95 -4.48 2.78
CA THR A 322 6.55 -5.68 2.04
C THR A 322 5.30 -6.35 2.61
N ALA A 323 5.02 -6.20 3.91
CA ALA A 323 3.80 -6.72 4.55
C ALA A 323 2.52 -6.07 3.98
N VAL A 324 2.59 -4.79 3.59
CA VAL A 324 1.47 -4.07 2.97
C VAL A 324 1.00 -4.70 1.66
N TYR A 325 1.89 -5.42 0.96
CA TYR A 325 1.50 -6.11 -0.27
C TYR A 325 0.37 -7.13 -0.07
N THR A 326 0.37 -7.84 1.05
CA THR A 326 -0.69 -8.81 1.40
C THR A 326 -2.04 -8.12 1.54
N HIS A 327 -2.08 -6.97 2.23
CA HIS A 327 -3.30 -6.17 2.39
C HIS A 327 -3.80 -5.59 1.07
N ARG A 328 -2.89 -5.17 0.16
CA ARG A 328 -3.26 -4.73 -1.18
C ARG A 328 -3.86 -5.87 -2.00
N SER A 329 -3.15 -6.99 -2.11
CA SER A 329 -3.57 -8.14 -2.90
C SER A 329 -4.85 -8.78 -2.38
N GLY A 330 -5.10 -8.72 -1.06
CA GLY A 330 -6.33 -9.18 -0.42
C GLY A 330 -7.58 -8.34 -0.74
N ARG A 331 -7.50 -7.30 -1.56
CA ARG A 331 -8.66 -6.55 -2.08
C ARG A 331 -9.30 -7.25 -3.29
N THR A 332 -8.69 -8.29 -3.84
CA THR A 332 -9.25 -9.14 -4.90
C THR A 332 -9.24 -10.61 -4.46
N GLY A 333 -9.94 -11.47 -5.17
CA GLY A 333 -10.00 -12.92 -4.87
C GLY A 333 -10.78 -13.26 -3.61
N ARG A 334 -11.78 -12.43 -3.22
CA ARG A 334 -12.65 -12.65 -2.06
C ARG A 334 -13.82 -13.58 -2.37
N ALA A 335 -14.45 -14.13 -1.33
CA ALA A 335 -15.64 -14.96 -1.41
C ALA A 335 -15.55 -16.10 -2.44
N GLY A 336 -14.40 -16.79 -2.50
CA GLY A 336 -14.18 -17.90 -3.45
C GLY A 336 -13.92 -17.50 -4.90
N LYS A 337 -14.00 -16.20 -5.25
CA LYS A 337 -13.70 -15.70 -6.60
C LYS A 337 -12.19 -15.66 -6.85
N THR A 338 -11.79 -15.73 -8.11
CA THR A 338 -10.39 -15.59 -8.52
C THR A 338 -10.05 -14.12 -8.76
N GLY A 339 -8.84 -13.71 -8.40
CA GLY A 339 -8.36 -12.34 -8.57
C GLY A 339 -6.96 -12.28 -9.16
N VAL A 340 -6.58 -11.12 -9.69
CA VAL A 340 -5.24 -10.89 -10.24
C VAL A 340 -4.58 -9.72 -9.53
N SER A 341 -3.39 -9.95 -8.96
CA SER A 341 -2.53 -8.90 -8.41
C SER A 341 -1.36 -8.67 -9.36
N ILE A 342 -1.27 -7.46 -9.89
CA ILE A 342 -0.25 -7.06 -10.87
C ILE A 342 0.73 -6.10 -10.22
N ALA A 343 2.03 -6.30 -10.44
CA ALA A 343 3.08 -5.37 -10.05
C ALA A 343 3.80 -4.81 -11.30
N ILE A 344 3.79 -3.48 -11.46
CA ILE A 344 4.56 -2.80 -12.51
C ILE A 344 5.85 -2.28 -11.86
N ILE A 345 6.96 -2.98 -12.10
CA ILE A 345 8.23 -2.74 -11.43
C ILE A 345 9.33 -2.32 -12.39
N HIS A 346 10.36 -1.65 -11.87
CA HIS A 346 11.62 -1.45 -12.56
C HIS A 346 12.72 -2.35 -11.96
N SER A 347 13.86 -2.47 -12.64
CA SER A 347 14.94 -3.41 -12.27
C SER A 347 15.43 -3.29 -10.82
N ARG A 348 15.38 -2.09 -10.21
CA ARG A 348 15.82 -1.86 -8.82
C ARG A 348 14.85 -2.44 -7.79
N GLU A 349 13.59 -2.68 -8.14
CA GLU A 349 12.57 -3.24 -7.24
C GLU A 349 12.59 -4.78 -7.20
N LYS A 350 13.44 -5.43 -8.00
CA LYS A 350 13.53 -6.90 -8.09
C LYS A 350 13.88 -7.58 -6.75
N GLY A 351 14.73 -6.93 -5.92
CA GLY A 351 15.03 -7.42 -4.57
C GLY A 351 13.80 -7.46 -3.68
N LYS A 352 13.01 -6.39 -3.71
CA LYS A 352 11.76 -6.26 -2.96
C LYS A 352 10.70 -7.26 -3.44
N LEU A 353 10.61 -7.52 -4.76
CA LEU A 353 9.72 -8.55 -5.30
C LEU A 353 10.02 -9.94 -4.71
N ARG A 354 11.30 -10.34 -4.68
CA ARG A 354 11.72 -11.62 -4.10
C ARG A 354 11.42 -11.73 -2.59
N GLU A 355 11.52 -10.63 -1.87
CA GLU A 355 11.17 -10.57 -0.45
C GLU A 355 9.67 -10.78 -0.27
N ILE A 356 8.83 -10.14 -1.08
CA ILE A 356 7.38 -10.35 -1.09
C ILE A 356 7.05 -11.81 -1.42
N GLU A 357 7.67 -12.41 -2.45
CA GLU A 357 7.48 -13.83 -2.79
C GLU A 357 7.74 -14.76 -1.60
N ARG A 358 8.77 -14.44 -0.80
CA ARG A 358 9.09 -15.22 0.41
C ARG A 358 8.03 -15.06 1.49
N ILE A 359 7.49 -13.84 1.66
CA ILE A 359 6.47 -13.55 2.68
C ILE A 359 5.15 -14.23 2.35
N ILE A 360 4.70 -14.10 1.08
CA ILE A 360 3.40 -14.66 0.65
C ILE A 360 3.46 -16.16 0.31
N GLY A 361 4.65 -16.76 0.28
CA GLY A 361 4.85 -18.17 -0.09
C GLY A 361 4.56 -18.51 -1.56
N LYS A 362 4.39 -17.49 -2.43
CA LYS A 362 4.02 -17.66 -3.84
C LYS A 362 5.00 -16.96 -4.77
N LYS A 363 5.18 -17.54 -5.96
CA LYS A 363 5.98 -16.94 -7.03
C LYS A 363 5.14 -16.01 -7.89
N PHE A 364 5.74 -14.90 -8.31
CA PHE A 364 5.14 -14.03 -9.31
C PHE A 364 5.42 -14.56 -10.71
N GLU A 365 4.37 -14.63 -11.52
CA GLU A 365 4.48 -14.89 -12.94
C GLU A 365 5.01 -13.65 -13.67
N ARG A 366 6.13 -13.77 -14.35
CA ARG A 366 6.62 -12.70 -15.21
C ARG A 366 5.83 -12.67 -16.50
N LYS A 367 5.33 -11.49 -16.87
CA LYS A 367 4.70 -11.26 -18.18
C LYS A 367 5.36 -10.12 -18.92
N GLU A 368 5.26 -10.19 -20.24
CA GLU A 368 5.57 -9.09 -21.14
C GLU A 368 4.38 -8.16 -21.25
N VAL A 369 4.65 -6.85 -21.39
CA VAL A 369 3.59 -5.88 -21.59
C VAL A 369 2.88 -6.18 -22.91
N PRO A 370 1.53 -6.24 -22.91
CA PRO A 370 0.78 -6.58 -24.12
C PRO A 370 1.17 -5.71 -25.32
N THR A 371 1.30 -6.34 -26.48
CA THR A 371 1.57 -5.60 -27.71
C THR A 371 0.30 -4.90 -28.21
N PRO A 372 0.42 -3.83 -29.01
CA PRO A 372 -0.72 -3.18 -29.64
C PRO A 372 -1.63 -4.15 -30.40
N GLU A 373 -1.04 -5.06 -31.16
CA GLU A 373 -1.78 -6.05 -31.96
C GLU A 373 -2.63 -6.96 -31.10
N HIS A 374 -2.06 -7.49 -30.01
CA HIS A 374 -2.78 -8.35 -29.06
C HIS A 374 -3.92 -7.62 -28.35
N ILE A 375 -3.71 -6.34 -28.00
CA ILE A 375 -4.77 -5.51 -27.40
C ILE A 375 -5.91 -5.30 -28.39
N ILE A 376 -5.58 -4.93 -29.62
CA ILE A 376 -6.55 -4.71 -30.70
C ILE A 376 -7.40 -5.95 -30.93
N GLU A 377 -6.77 -7.11 -31.08
CA GLU A 377 -7.46 -8.38 -31.27
C GLU A 377 -8.43 -8.68 -30.12
N LYS A 378 -7.95 -8.55 -28.87
CA LYS A 378 -8.74 -8.83 -27.67
C LYS A 378 -9.93 -7.89 -27.51
N GLN A 379 -9.75 -6.61 -27.80
CA GLN A 379 -10.82 -5.63 -27.75
C GLN A 379 -11.88 -5.87 -28.84
N LEU A 380 -11.47 -6.29 -30.04
CA LEU A 380 -12.40 -6.69 -31.12
C LEU A 380 -13.25 -7.89 -30.71
N TYR A 381 -12.64 -8.94 -30.17
CA TYR A 381 -13.41 -10.10 -29.68
C TYR A 381 -14.35 -9.71 -28.54
N ASN A 382 -13.91 -8.87 -27.60
CA ASN A 382 -14.81 -8.40 -26.54
C ASN A 382 -15.99 -7.58 -27.08
N LEU A 383 -15.78 -6.78 -28.12
CA LEU A 383 -16.87 -6.05 -28.77
C LEU A 383 -17.83 -7.02 -29.48
N ALA A 384 -17.31 -8.05 -30.15
CA ALA A 384 -18.13 -9.09 -30.76
C ALA A 384 -18.98 -9.85 -29.72
N ASP A 385 -18.38 -10.25 -28.59
CA ASP A 385 -19.08 -10.87 -27.47
C ASP A 385 -20.18 -9.97 -26.88
N ARG A 386 -19.95 -8.66 -26.83
CA ARG A 386 -20.96 -7.68 -26.37
C ARG A 386 -22.11 -7.59 -27.35
N ILE A 387 -21.84 -7.58 -28.66
CA ILE A 387 -22.87 -7.56 -29.70
C ILE A 387 -23.70 -8.86 -29.64
N GLU A 388 -23.06 -10.01 -29.43
CA GLU A 388 -23.74 -11.32 -29.33
C GLU A 388 -24.69 -11.39 -28.13
N ARG A 389 -24.28 -10.81 -26.98
CA ARG A 389 -25.00 -10.93 -25.70
C ARG A 389 -25.93 -9.78 -25.38
N VAL A 390 -25.97 -8.73 -26.22
CA VAL A 390 -26.85 -7.60 -25.97
C VAL A 390 -28.32 -8.02 -26.04
N GLU A 391 -29.08 -7.71 -25.00
CA GLU A 391 -30.52 -7.88 -25.02
C GLU A 391 -31.13 -6.78 -25.87
N VAL A 392 -31.80 -7.17 -26.93
CA VAL A 392 -32.47 -6.24 -27.85
C VAL A 392 -33.88 -5.93 -27.32
N ASN A 393 -34.16 -4.66 -27.11
CA ASN A 393 -35.53 -4.23 -26.78
C ASN A 393 -36.33 -4.05 -28.08
N ASP A 394 -36.84 -5.17 -28.59
CA ASP A 394 -37.59 -5.23 -29.87
C ASP A 394 -38.79 -4.27 -29.87
N ASN A 395 -39.49 -4.13 -28.76
CA ASN A 395 -40.67 -3.26 -28.65
C ASN A 395 -40.37 -1.77 -28.93
N GLU A 396 -39.16 -1.33 -28.64
CA GLU A 396 -38.73 0.05 -28.84
C GLU A 396 -37.96 0.26 -30.15
N ILE A 397 -37.11 -0.68 -30.53
CA ILE A 397 -36.26 -0.59 -31.73
C ILE A 397 -37.06 -0.79 -33.00
N ASP A 398 -38.02 -1.70 -33.02
CA ASP A 398 -38.82 -2.06 -34.22
C ASP A 398 -39.55 -0.86 -34.84
N LYS A 399 -39.92 0.14 -34.05
CA LYS A 399 -40.54 1.38 -34.54
C LYS A 399 -39.64 2.16 -35.50
N TYR A 400 -38.34 2.11 -35.29
CA TYR A 400 -37.34 2.89 -36.03
C TYR A 400 -36.57 2.05 -37.05
N LEU A 401 -36.52 0.73 -36.84
CA LEU A 401 -35.75 -0.23 -37.63
C LEU A 401 -36.04 -0.17 -39.15
N PRO A 402 -37.32 -0.05 -39.61
CA PRO A 402 -37.60 0.00 -41.06
C PRO A 402 -36.97 1.19 -41.78
N GLY A 403 -36.87 2.35 -41.11
CA GLY A 403 -36.21 3.54 -41.65
C GLY A 403 -34.71 3.35 -41.76
N VAL A 404 -34.07 2.75 -40.75
CA VAL A 404 -32.64 2.44 -40.71
C VAL A 404 -32.30 1.40 -41.74
N LEU A 405 -33.04 0.31 -41.83
CA LEU A 405 -32.84 -0.77 -42.81
C LEU A 405 -32.91 -0.23 -44.24
N ARG A 406 -33.91 0.61 -44.58
CA ARG A 406 -34.01 1.23 -45.89
C ARG A 406 -32.78 2.07 -46.25
N LYS A 407 -32.22 2.79 -45.28
CA LYS A 407 -31.02 3.63 -45.47
C LYS A 407 -29.77 2.82 -45.66
N LEU A 408 -29.67 1.63 -45.03
CA LEU A 408 -28.49 0.78 -45.02
C LEU A 408 -28.62 -0.45 -45.94
N SER A 409 -29.75 -0.67 -46.63
CA SER A 409 -30.04 -1.84 -47.46
C SER A 409 -29.07 -2.12 -48.60
N TRP A 410 -28.29 -1.12 -48.99
CA TRP A 410 -27.25 -1.23 -50.04
C TRP A 410 -25.93 -1.84 -49.50
N LEU A 411 -25.77 -1.96 -48.18
CA LEU A 411 -24.59 -2.56 -47.57
C LEU A 411 -24.77 -4.08 -47.46
N SER A 412 -23.69 -4.80 -47.74
CA SER A 412 -23.61 -6.21 -47.35
C SER A 412 -23.53 -6.34 -45.83
N THR A 413 -23.90 -7.51 -45.29
CA THR A 413 -23.74 -7.81 -43.85
C THR A 413 -22.29 -7.60 -43.39
N GLU A 414 -21.33 -7.99 -44.22
CA GLU A 414 -19.89 -7.80 -43.93
C GLU A 414 -19.53 -6.32 -43.88
N ASP A 415 -20.00 -5.49 -44.81
CA ASP A 415 -19.73 -4.05 -44.82
C ASP A 415 -20.43 -3.34 -43.67
N LEU A 416 -21.63 -3.76 -43.30
CA LEU A 416 -22.32 -3.24 -42.13
C LEU A 416 -21.55 -3.54 -40.85
N LEU A 417 -21.11 -4.80 -40.68
CA LEU A 417 -20.31 -5.22 -39.54
C LEU A 417 -18.99 -4.45 -39.44
N LYS A 418 -18.26 -4.30 -40.56
CA LYS A 418 -17.03 -3.50 -40.61
C LYS A 418 -17.26 -2.05 -40.16
N ARG A 419 -18.37 -1.44 -40.56
CA ARG A 419 -18.72 -0.07 -40.19
C ARG A 419 -19.12 0.04 -38.72
N VAL A 420 -19.89 -0.91 -38.19
CA VAL A 420 -20.26 -0.96 -36.78
C VAL A 420 -19.02 -1.11 -35.90
N LEU A 421 -18.14 -2.04 -36.25
CA LEU A 421 -16.86 -2.22 -35.57
C LEU A 421 -16.00 -0.94 -35.65
N SER A 422 -15.94 -0.30 -36.83
CA SER A 422 -15.14 0.93 -37.02
C SER A 422 -15.63 2.13 -36.19
N LEU A 423 -16.92 2.24 -35.92
CA LEU A 423 -17.47 3.33 -35.12
C LEU A 423 -16.88 3.34 -33.69
N GLU A 424 -16.74 2.15 -33.10
CA GLU A 424 -16.18 1.99 -31.77
C GLU A 424 -14.64 1.92 -31.77
N PHE A 425 -14.06 1.42 -32.87
CA PHE A 425 -12.69 0.91 -32.88
C PHE A 425 -11.66 1.85 -33.49
N ASN A 426 -12.05 2.75 -34.40
CA ASN A 426 -11.10 3.64 -35.10
C ASN A 426 -10.26 4.46 -34.12
N ARG A 427 -10.85 4.95 -33.02
CA ARG A 427 -10.11 5.68 -31.98
C ARG A 427 -8.99 4.85 -31.36
N LEU A 428 -9.23 3.57 -31.11
CA LEU A 428 -8.23 2.66 -30.55
C LEU A 428 -7.15 2.31 -31.58
N LEU A 429 -7.55 2.07 -32.83
CA LEU A 429 -6.62 1.82 -33.93
C LEU A 429 -5.69 3.01 -34.18
N ASP A 430 -6.23 4.24 -34.24
CA ASP A 430 -5.45 5.46 -34.41
C ASP A 430 -4.47 5.68 -33.25
N TYR A 431 -4.90 5.39 -32.03
CA TYR A 431 -4.04 5.50 -30.86
C TYR A 431 -2.86 4.52 -30.91
N TYR A 432 -3.10 3.27 -31.29
CA TYR A 432 -2.07 2.22 -31.31
C TYR A 432 -1.21 2.20 -32.57
N LYS A 433 -1.61 2.90 -33.64
CA LYS A 433 -0.87 2.97 -34.92
C LYS A 433 0.57 3.46 -34.76
N ASP A 434 0.75 4.48 -33.91
CA ASP A 434 2.05 5.10 -33.64
C ASP A 434 2.51 4.85 -32.19
N ALA A 435 1.98 3.82 -31.53
CA ALA A 435 2.28 3.56 -30.14
C ALA A 435 3.76 3.19 -29.93
N PRO A 436 4.47 3.84 -29.01
CA PRO A 436 5.89 3.59 -28.77
C PRO A 436 6.12 2.15 -28.32
N LYS A 437 7.21 1.55 -28.79
CA LYS A 437 7.63 0.21 -28.32
C LYS A 437 8.07 0.30 -26.85
N ILE A 438 7.64 -0.64 -26.05
CA ILE A 438 8.17 -0.82 -24.68
C ILE A 438 9.27 -1.86 -24.80
N ASP A 439 10.50 -1.46 -24.48
CA ASP A 439 11.64 -2.37 -24.51
C ASP A 439 11.51 -3.44 -23.43
N PHE A 440 11.64 -4.70 -23.85
CA PHE A 440 11.74 -5.82 -22.94
C PHE A 440 13.08 -5.76 -22.20
N ILE A 441 13.05 -5.78 -20.89
CA ILE A 441 14.26 -5.80 -20.06
C ILE A 441 14.66 -7.26 -19.85
N ASP A 442 15.61 -7.77 -20.67
CA ASP A 442 16.16 -9.10 -20.51
C ASP A 442 16.80 -9.28 -19.12
N GLU A 443 16.44 -10.35 -18.47
CA GLU A 443 17.19 -10.84 -17.32
C GLU A 443 18.50 -11.48 -17.83
N LYS A 444 19.60 -10.75 -17.82
CA LYS A 444 20.88 -11.41 -17.95
C LYS A 444 20.99 -12.47 -16.84
N PRO A 445 21.23 -13.75 -17.17
CA PRO A 445 21.33 -14.77 -16.16
C PRO A 445 22.38 -14.35 -15.14
N GLN A 446 22.00 -14.31 -13.88
CA GLN A 446 22.91 -14.12 -12.77
C GLN A 446 23.83 -15.34 -12.78
N ARG A 447 25.05 -15.19 -13.32
CA ARG A 447 26.09 -16.19 -13.14
C ARG A 447 26.31 -16.33 -11.65
N ASP A 448 26.03 -17.51 -11.13
CA ASP A 448 26.40 -17.94 -9.81
C ASP A 448 27.88 -17.63 -9.58
N LYS A 449 28.15 -16.65 -8.70
CA LYS A 449 29.49 -16.40 -8.20
C LYS A 449 29.74 -17.30 -7.01
N ASP A 450 29.84 -18.61 -7.27
CA ASP A 450 30.62 -19.47 -6.39
C ASP A 450 32.07 -19.46 -6.83
N ARG A 451 32.87 -18.96 -5.93
CA ARG A 451 34.30 -19.28 -5.68
C ARG A 451 35.20 -19.55 -6.90
N LYS A 452 36.07 -18.66 -7.21
CA LYS A 452 37.55 -18.76 -7.06
C LYS A 452 38.26 -17.75 -7.96
N SER A 453 39.37 -17.31 -7.41
CA SER A 453 40.57 -16.72 -8.01
C SER A 453 40.58 -15.21 -8.28
N LYS A 454 41.51 -14.61 -7.55
CA LYS A 454 42.19 -13.36 -7.85
C LYS A 454 42.58 -13.34 -9.33
N ASP A 455 42.03 -12.40 -10.08
CA ASP A 455 42.75 -11.79 -11.17
C ASP A 455 42.10 -10.46 -11.55
N ARG A 456 42.90 -9.50 -11.90
CA ARG A 456 42.61 -8.12 -12.20
C ARG A 456 41.57 -8.01 -13.33
N GLN A 457 40.38 -7.45 -13.07
CA GLN A 457 39.43 -7.10 -14.14
C GLN A 457 39.69 -5.70 -14.68
N PRO A 458 39.57 -5.49 -16.00
CA PRO A 458 39.69 -4.16 -16.61
C PRO A 458 38.48 -3.29 -16.22
N VAL A 459 38.77 -2.02 -15.97
CA VAL A 459 37.85 -0.95 -15.61
C VAL A 459 36.78 -0.79 -16.69
N SER A 460 35.47 -0.82 -16.32
CA SER A 460 34.38 -0.63 -17.26
C SER A 460 34.35 0.82 -17.80
N ASP A 461 33.97 1.02 -19.07
CA ASP A 461 33.88 2.35 -19.71
C ASP A 461 33.01 3.35 -18.94
N ARG A 462 32.02 2.91 -18.20
CA ARG A 462 31.19 3.77 -17.31
C ARG A 462 31.96 4.34 -16.10
N ASP A 463 32.96 3.63 -15.60
CA ASP A 463 33.80 4.10 -14.48
C ASP A 463 34.89 5.07 -14.97
N LYS A 464 35.28 4.97 -16.23
CA LYS A 464 36.18 5.95 -16.86
C LYS A 464 35.48 7.30 -17.06
N ASP A 465 34.23 7.29 -17.51
CA ASP A 465 33.44 8.51 -17.72
C ASP A 465 33.17 9.29 -16.40
N ARG A 466 33.03 8.60 -15.28
CA ARG A 466 32.89 9.23 -13.95
C ARG A 466 34.17 9.87 -13.42
N ARG A 467 35.32 9.44 -13.89
CA ARG A 467 36.65 9.93 -13.45
C ARG A 467 37.17 11.05 -14.34
N THR A 468 36.56 11.26 -15.47
CA THR A 468 36.93 12.32 -16.42
C THR A 468 36.26 13.62 -16.03
N ALA A 469 37.01 14.70 -15.94
CA ALA A 469 36.51 16.05 -15.65
C ALA A 469 35.73 16.62 -16.84
N GLU A 470 34.80 17.50 -16.57
CA GLU A 470 34.15 18.33 -17.59
C GLU A 470 35.18 19.23 -18.29
N ARG A 471 34.86 19.62 -19.54
CA ARG A 471 35.78 20.43 -20.38
C ARG A 471 36.14 21.73 -19.66
N GLY A 472 37.44 21.93 -19.38
CA GLY A 472 37.93 23.12 -18.67
C GLY A 472 38.02 22.97 -17.13
N MET A 473 37.54 21.87 -16.57
CA MET A 473 37.56 21.54 -15.14
C MET A 473 38.66 20.55 -14.79
N ALA A 474 38.92 20.39 -13.50
CA ALA A 474 39.73 19.35 -12.90
C ALA A 474 38.90 18.51 -11.96
N ARG A 475 39.00 17.18 -12.05
CA ARG A 475 38.30 16.23 -11.20
C ARG A 475 39.07 16.02 -9.91
N ILE A 476 38.43 16.19 -8.77
CA ILE A 476 39.03 15.99 -7.44
C ILE A 476 38.42 14.76 -6.79
N TYR A 477 39.27 13.95 -6.20
CA TYR A 477 38.93 12.83 -5.35
C TYR A 477 38.98 13.22 -3.88
N VAL A 478 38.01 12.73 -3.09
CA VAL A 478 38.06 12.80 -1.62
C VAL A 478 37.63 11.46 -1.04
N ASN A 479 38.33 11.00 0.01
CA ASN A 479 38.11 9.70 0.63
C ASN A 479 36.89 9.61 1.57
N ALA A 480 35.89 10.48 1.39
CA ALA A 480 34.62 10.45 2.10
C ALA A 480 33.48 10.20 1.12
N GLY A 481 32.53 9.32 1.50
CA GLY A 481 31.41 8.93 0.68
C GLY A 481 30.10 8.81 1.45
N LYS A 482 29.05 8.30 0.80
CA LYS A 482 27.72 8.15 1.41
C LYS A 482 27.72 7.28 2.67
N ALA A 483 28.61 6.30 2.75
CA ALA A 483 28.73 5.43 3.92
C ALA A 483 29.29 6.17 5.16
N ASP A 484 29.99 7.29 4.93
CA ASP A 484 30.51 8.17 5.98
C ASP A 484 29.50 9.30 6.33
N GLY A 485 28.30 9.30 5.77
CA GLY A 485 27.35 10.41 5.91
C GLY A 485 27.74 11.66 5.12
N PHE A 486 28.56 11.51 4.08
CA PHE A 486 29.07 12.62 3.28
C PHE A 486 28.10 12.94 2.12
N PHE A 487 27.60 14.18 2.10
CA PHE A 487 26.65 14.70 1.11
C PHE A 487 27.19 15.97 0.44
N ALA A 488 26.54 16.40 -0.64
CA ALA A 488 26.97 17.58 -1.40
C ALA A 488 27.03 18.87 -0.55
N GLY A 489 26.12 19.03 0.40
CA GLY A 489 26.15 20.16 1.35
C GLY A 489 27.41 20.16 2.20
N ASN A 490 27.81 19.00 2.74
CA ASN A 490 29.01 18.87 3.55
C ASN A 490 30.30 19.19 2.74
N LEU A 491 30.32 18.80 1.45
CA LEU A 491 31.44 19.15 0.56
C LEU A 491 31.56 20.67 0.38
N ILE A 492 30.43 21.35 0.14
CA ILE A 492 30.39 22.81 -0.04
C ILE A 492 30.83 23.51 1.25
N ASP A 493 30.34 23.06 2.40
CA ASP A 493 30.71 23.61 3.70
C ASP A 493 32.21 23.42 3.99
N LEU A 494 32.78 22.25 3.71
CA LEU A 494 34.22 21.97 3.86
C LEU A 494 35.08 22.85 2.93
N LEU A 495 34.64 23.05 1.69
CA LEU A 495 35.31 23.94 0.76
C LEU A 495 35.31 25.39 1.25
N ASN A 496 34.19 25.86 1.76
CA ASN A 496 34.07 27.23 2.28
C ASN A 496 34.90 27.48 3.54
N HIS A 497 35.09 26.44 4.38
CA HIS A 497 35.84 26.58 5.65
C HIS A 497 37.31 26.28 5.56
N ASN A 498 37.75 25.43 4.61
CA ASN A 498 39.11 24.92 4.57
C ASN A 498 39.91 25.37 3.32
N VAL A 499 39.29 26.09 2.38
CA VAL A 499 39.95 26.57 1.17
C VAL A 499 40.03 28.08 1.20
N ASP A 500 41.22 28.63 1.41
CA ASP A 500 41.46 30.07 1.45
C ASP A 500 41.20 30.75 0.09
N GLY A 501 40.73 32.00 0.13
CA GLY A 501 40.52 32.85 -1.04
C GLY A 501 39.08 32.94 -1.53
N GLN A 502 38.87 33.20 -2.83
CA GLN A 502 37.53 33.33 -3.42
C GLN A 502 36.78 31.99 -3.37
N ARG A 503 35.45 32.09 -3.27
CA ARG A 503 34.54 30.94 -3.29
C ARG A 503 34.84 30.03 -4.49
N VAL A 504 34.91 28.72 -4.22
CA VAL A 504 35.18 27.70 -5.23
C VAL A 504 33.91 27.37 -6.00
N ASP A 505 33.95 27.51 -7.32
CA ASP A 505 32.89 27.03 -8.19
C ASP A 505 33.01 25.50 -8.32
N VAL A 506 31.97 24.78 -7.88
CA VAL A 506 31.89 23.32 -7.94
C VAL A 506 30.96 22.93 -9.09
N GLY A 507 31.47 22.13 -10.02
CA GLY A 507 30.70 21.54 -11.10
C GLY A 507 30.03 20.23 -10.70
N ARG A 508 30.16 19.20 -11.53
CA ARG A 508 29.59 17.87 -11.31
C ARG A 508 30.11 17.23 -10.01
N ILE A 509 29.18 16.69 -9.18
CA ILE A 509 29.49 15.97 -7.94
C ILE A 509 28.98 14.54 -8.05
N ASP A 510 29.86 13.55 -7.92
CA ASP A 510 29.53 12.13 -7.86
C ASP A 510 29.86 11.57 -6.47
N LEU A 511 28.81 11.32 -5.68
CA LEU A 511 28.92 10.72 -4.35
C LEU A 511 28.84 9.20 -4.44
N LEU A 512 29.93 8.51 -4.17
CA LEU A 512 30.03 7.05 -4.14
C LEU A 512 29.95 6.53 -2.69
N PRO A 513 29.78 5.22 -2.48
CA PRO A 513 29.65 4.70 -1.11
C PRO A 513 30.84 5.02 -0.19
N GLN A 514 32.07 4.93 -0.69
CA GLN A 514 33.30 5.04 0.11
C GLN A 514 34.13 6.31 -0.18
N TYR A 515 33.85 7.00 -1.27
CA TYR A 515 34.56 8.20 -1.71
C TYR A 515 33.68 9.08 -2.56
N SER A 516 34.13 10.30 -2.82
CA SER A 516 33.41 11.22 -3.71
C SER A 516 34.34 11.84 -4.74
N LEU A 517 33.80 12.18 -5.89
CA LEU A 517 34.48 12.86 -6.99
C LEU A 517 33.70 14.12 -7.34
N PHE A 518 34.37 15.23 -7.53
CA PHE A 518 33.71 16.49 -7.93
C PHE A 518 34.63 17.34 -8.83
N ASP A 519 34.04 18.19 -9.63
CA ASP A 519 34.74 19.03 -10.58
C ASP A 519 34.90 20.44 -10.03
N VAL A 520 36.09 21.01 -10.23
CA VAL A 520 36.42 22.41 -9.93
C VAL A 520 37.19 23.02 -11.10
N LYS A 521 37.21 24.36 -11.21
CA LYS A 521 38.05 25.02 -12.22
C LYS A 521 39.50 24.61 -12.08
N LYS A 522 40.20 24.38 -13.19
CA LYS A 522 41.63 23.97 -13.18
C LYS A 522 42.52 24.89 -12.35
N ALA A 523 42.21 26.20 -12.33
CA ALA A 523 42.92 27.18 -11.53
C ALA A 523 42.83 26.93 -10.01
N ASP A 524 41.68 26.39 -9.55
CA ASP A 524 41.37 26.17 -8.15
C ASP A 524 41.82 24.78 -7.64
N ALA A 525 42.13 23.85 -8.54
CA ALA A 525 42.39 22.46 -8.21
C ALA A 525 43.48 22.27 -7.14
N LYS A 526 44.60 22.96 -7.28
CA LYS A 526 45.71 22.85 -6.32
C LYS A 526 45.34 23.35 -4.92
N ARG A 527 44.65 24.50 -4.84
CA ARG A 527 44.23 25.06 -3.54
C ARG A 527 43.12 24.24 -2.87
N VAL A 528 42.21 23.66 -3.65
CA VAL A 528 41.15 22.76 -3.17
C VAL A 528 41.73 21.47 -2.59
N VAL A 529 42.68 20.85 -3.30
CA VAL A 529 43.37 19.66 -2.82
C VAL A 529 44.16 19.98 -1.52
N ALA A 530 44.84 21.12 -1.46
CA ALA A 530 45.57 21.53 -0.27
C ALA A 530 44.65 21.79 0.94
N GLY A 531 43.55 22.50 0.73
CA GLY A 531 42.59 22.83 1.80
C GLY A 531 41.80 21.62 2.33
N LEU A 532 41.47 20.67 1.50
CA LEU A 532 40.76 19.46 1.94
C LEU A 532 41.71 18.39 2.54
N LYS A 533 43.00 18.44 2.25
CA LYS A 533 43.98 17.48 2.77
C LYS A 533 44.16 17.64 4.27
N GLY A 534 43.76 16.65 5.05
CA GLY A 534 43.83 16.67 6.51
C GLY A 534 42.69 17.37 7.23
N ALA A 535 41.72 17.92 6.51
CA ALA A 535 40.48 18.43 7.10
C ALA A 535 39.73 17.31 7.85
N ASP A 536 39.06 17.66 8.95
CA ASP A 536 38.30 16.70 9.75
C ASP A 536 36.82 16.68 9.31
N PHE A 537 36.29 15.49 9.07
CA PHE A 537 34.90 15.28 8.83
C PHE A 537 34.37 14.20 9.79
N PHE A 538 33.72 14.60 10.87
CA PHE A 538 33.18 13.72 11.92
C PHE A 538 34.24 12.71 12.47
N GLY A 539 35.46 13.17 12.71
CA GLY A 539 36.55 12.33 13.23
C GLY A 539 37.33 11.56 12.15
N LYS A 540 36.95 11.70 10.88
CA LYS A 540 37.66 11.12 9.73
C LYS A 540 38.54 12.19 9.09
N ARG A 541 39.87 11.98 9.06
CA ARG A 541 40.75 12.85 8.31
C ARG A 541 40.61 12.66 6.82
N LEU A 542 40.28 13.74 6.12
CA LEU A 542 40.10 13.72 4.68
C LEU A 542 41.45 13.66 3.95
N TYR A 543 41.43 12.87 2.89
CA TYR A 543 42.52 12.83 1.90
C TYR A 543 41.93 13.20 0.54
N SER A 544 42.59 14.10 -0.17
CA SER A 544 42.14 14.59 -1.48
C SER A 544 43.31 14.62 -2.46
N GLU A 545 43.03 14.33 -3.72
CA GLU A 545 43.96 14.41 -4.85
C GLU A 545 43.24 14.76 -6.13
N VAL A 546 43.96 15.23 -7.15
CA VAL A 546 43.40 15.33 -8.51
C VAL A 546 43.18 13.91 -9.02
N ALA A 547 41.93 13.60 -9.42
CA ALA A 547 41.56 12.26 -9.84
C ALA A 547 42.28 11.84 -11.13
N ASP A 548 42.89 10.66 -11.09
CA ASP A 548 43.48 10.01 -12.25
C ASP A 548 42.41 9.11 -12.92
N PRO A 549 42.09 9.33 -14.21
CA PRO A 549 41.11 8.50 -14.93
C PRO A 549 41.40 7.00 -14.92
N ASP A 550 42.70 6.62 -14.83
CA ASP A 550 43.12 5.23 -14.89
C ASP A 550 43.27 4.58 -13.49
N LYS A 551 43.22 5.37 -12.41
CA LYS A 551 43.37 4.88 -11.02
C LYS A 551 42.04 4.32 -10.48
N ASN A 552 42.07 3.12 -9.88
CA ASN A 552 40.89 2.56 -9.22
C ASN A 552 40.82 2.99 -7.75
N TYR A 553 39.86 3.86 -7.41
CA TYR A 553 39.63 4.40 -6.08
C TYR A 553 38.77 3.52 -5.16
N ALA A 554 38.20 2.44 -5.65
CA ALA A 554 37.33 1.54 -4.87
C ALA A 554 38.06 0.65 -3.85
N GLY A 555 39.42 0.71 -3.81
CA GLY A 555 40.26 -0.12 -2.93
C GLY A 555 41.19 0.65 -2.01
N VAL A 556 41.16 2.00 -1.95
CA VAL A 556 42.10 2.83 -1.20
C VAL A 556 41.58 3.16 0.20
N SER A 557 41.06 2.19 0.93
CA SER A 557 40.82 2.33 2.37
C SER A 557 41.57 1.26 3.14
N LYS A 558 42.89 1.45 3.33
CA LYS A 558 43.72 0.93 4.43
C LYS A 558 45.18 0.84 3.95
N SER A 559 45.95 1.89 4.16
CA SER A 559 47.35 1.83 4.53
C SER A 559 47.97 3.22 4.31
N GLU A 560 48.22 3.90 5.40
CA GLU A 560 49.39 4.68 5.72
C GLU A 560 49.09 5.55 6.95
N GLY A 561 49.59 5.15 8.09
CA GLY A 561 49.45 5.89 9.36
C GLY A 561 49.74 5.06 10.59
N LYS A 562 50.81 4.24 10.57
CA LYS A 562 51.45 3.81 11.79
C LYS A 562 52.76 4.59 11.92
N SER A 563 52.80 5.60 12.77
CA SER A 563 53.97 6.03 13.50
C SER A 563 53.55 6.55 14.88
N GLU A 564 54.00 5.84 15.87
CA GLU A 564 54.23 6.09 17.28
C GLU A 564 53.87 7.46 17.89
N GLY A 565 53.18 7.39 19.05
CA GLY A 565 52.98 8.53 19.94
C GLY A 565 52.18 8.19 21.17
N LYS A 566 52.87 7.83 22.27
CA LYS A 566 52.36 7.57 23.61
C LYS A 566 51.48 8.71 24.17
N GLY A 567 50.35 8.31 24.78
CA GLY A 567 49.91 8.77 26.08
C GLY A 567 49.30 10.15 26.19
N SER A 568 48.00 10.21 26.44
CA SER A 568 47.49 10.95 27.61
C SER A 568 45.93 10.92 27.62
N LYS A 569 45.40 10.37 28.68
CA LYS A 569 43.99 10.46 29.04
C LYS A 569 43.61 11.91 29.35
N ARG A 570 42.66 12.49 28.67
CA ARG A 570 41.90 13.63 29.16
C ARG A 570 40.39 13.44 28.95
N ARG A 571 39.65 13.72 30.06
CA ARG A 571 38.22 13.58 30.25
C ARG A 571 37.41 14.51 29.34
N ALA A 572 36.26 14.06 28.91
CA ALA A 572 35.24 14.83 28.20
C ALA A 572 34.53 15.85 29.13
N PRO A 573 34.12 17.02 28.63
CA PRO A 573 33.22 17.91 29.34
C PRO A 573 31.74 17.57 29.03
N LYS A 574 30.94 17.53 30.10
CA LYS A 574 29.48 17.45 30.07
C LYS A 574 28.89 18.76 29.54
N PHE A 575 28.06 18.69 28.54
CA PHE A 575 27.17 19.81 28.17
C PHE A 575 25.88 19.75 28.96
N ARG A 576 25.53 20.84 29.63
CA ARG A 576 24.28 21.14 30.30
C ARG A 576 23.24 21.56 29.28
N LYS A 577 22.00 21.07 29.50
CA LYS A 577 20.76 21.58 28.85
C LYS A 577 20.47 23.02 29.30
N HIS A 578 20.09 23.82 28.35
CA HIS A 578 19.08 24.86 28.52
C HIS A 578 18.09 24.72 27.39
#